data_a09c0acecddf93d227f5f76cd7719aee
#
_entry.id   a09c0acecddf93d227f5f76cd7719aee
#
_cell.length_a   1.000
_cell.length_b   1.000
_cell.length_c   1.000
_cell.angle_alpha   90.00
_cell.angle_beta   90.00
_cell.angle_gamma   90.00
#
_symmetry.space_group_name_H-M   'P 1'
#
loop_
_entity.id
_entity.type
_entity.pdbx_description
1 polymer ?
#
loop_
_entity_poly.entity_id
_entity_poly.type
_entity_poly.pdbx_seq_one_letter_code
_entity_poly.pdbx_strand_id
1 'polypeptide(L)'
;LRRQYHPDRLTTPLRRTGPRGSGSLAPVGWNDALDELAGQLTRVRDVHGHGALFVPYGTGGYTQLTGVQTAHRLLKCFGGQLGHYNSYSWGATNIVTPVTAGTLKCGNERQDWLNAKLILMWGWTPAEARDGTNSDYFILQARRRGARVVCLDPRHSPSAASLADEWIPVRPGTDAALMTALAAVRFSRDLHDAEFIRRGCRGFEAGL
;
A
#
# COMPACT_ATOMS: atom_id res chain seq x y z
N LEU A 1 17.56 11.83 -5.12
CA LEU A 1 19.03 11.70 -5.20
C LEU A 1 19.73 12.07 -3.89
N ARG A 2 19.37 13.19 -3.21
CA ARG A 2 20.00 13.59 -1.92
C ARG A 2 19.99 12.49 -0.86
N ARG A 3 18.88 11.76 -0.71
CA ARG A 3 18.78 10.68 0.29
C ARG A 3 19.67 9.49 -0.03
N GLN A 4 19.91 9.21 -1.31
CA GLN A 4 20.71 8.07 -1.74
C GLN A 4 22.22 8.30 -1.51
N TYR A 5 22.65 9.53 -1.58
CA TYR A 5 24.07 9.94 -1.44
C TYR A 5 24.29 10.81 -0.20
N HIS A 6 23.41 10.70 0.81
CA HIS A 6 23.57 11.46 2.05
C HIS A 6 24.80 10.97 2.82
N PRO A 7 25.59 11.87 3.44
CA PRO A 7 26.77 11.48 4.23
C PRO A 7 26.49 10.47 5.33
N ASP A 8 25.30 10.56 5.97
CA ASP A 8 24.89 9.66 7.05
C ASP A 8 24.37 8.30 6.54
N ARG A 9 24.43 8.05 5.23
CA ARG A 9 24.00 6.76 4.70
C ARG A 9 24.97 5.67 5.09
N LEU A 10 24.44 4.58 5.63
CA LEU A 10 25.24 3.40 5.95
C LEU A 10 25.78 2.76 4.66
N THR A 11 27.10 2.64 4.57
CA THR A 11 27.81 2.05 3.43
C THR A 11 28.45 0.70 3.76
N THR A 12 28.47 0.35 5.03
CA THR A 12 29.03 -0.91 5.55
C THR A 12 28.06 -1.54 6.56
N PRO A 13 28.09 -2.87 6.77
CA PRO A 13 27.36 -3.49 7.86
C PRO A 13 27.83 -2.94 9.22
N LEU A 14 26.88 -2.87 10.15
CA LEU A 14 27.16 -2.46 11.53
C LEU A 14 26.80 -3.60 12.50
N ARG A 15 27.74 -3.89 13.40
CA ARG A 15 27.52 -4.80 14.52
C ARG A 15 27.22 -4.02 15.78
N ARG A 16 26.24 -4.45 16.54
CA ARG A 16 25.95 -3.88 17.85
C ARG A 16 27.02 -4.29 18.85
N THR A 17 27.61 -3.33 19.53
CA THR A 17 28.69 -3.52 20.52
C THR A 17 28.23 -3.30 21.96
N GLY A 18 27.03 -2.78 22.16
CA GLY A 18 26.44 -2.51 23.48
C GLY A 18 25.11 -3.22 23.72
N PRO A 19 24.48 -2.99 24.87
CA PRO A 19 23.15 -3.50 25.16
C PRO A 19 22.11 -3.07 24.12
N ARG A 20 21.00 -3.84 24.00
CA ARG A 20 19.90 -3.48 23.12
C ARG A 20 19.34 -2.11 23.51
N GLY A 21 19.19 -1.22 22.53
CA GLY A 21 18.71 0.17 22.75
C GLY A 21 19.80 1.19 23.06
N SER A 22 21.07 0.79 23.27
CA SER A 22 22.16 1.73 23.53
C SER A 22 22.57 2.57 22.32
N GLY A 23 22.24 2.14 21.10
CA GLY A 23 22.72 2.75 19.87
C GLY A 23 24.20 2.53 19.57
N SER A 24 24.90 1.76 20.40
CA SER A 24 26.33 1.46 20.22
C SER A 24 26.53 0.46 19.09
N LEU A 25 27.05 0.94 17.97
CA LEU A 25 27.28 0.19 16.74
C LEU A 25 28.72 0.42 16.26
N ALA A 26 29.35 -0.61 15.70
CA ALA A 26 30.66 -0.52 15.07
C ALA A 26 30.61 -1.12 13.66
N PRO A 27 31.32 -0.53 12.67
CA PRO A 27 31.47 -1.11 11.34
C PRO A 27 32.15 -2.48 11.39
N VAL A 28 31.67 -3.41 10.55
CA VAL A 28 32.27 -4.73 10.35
C VAL A 28 32.39 -5.03 8.85
N GLY A 29 33.32 -5.92 8.50
CA GLY A 29 33.45 -6.40 7.13
C GLY A 29 32.24 -7.19 6.67
N TRP A 30 31.97 -7.23 5.36
CA TRP A 30 30.86 -8.00 4.80
C TRP A 30 31.01 -9.50 5.06
N ASN A 31 32.21 -10.06 4.97
CA ASN A 31 32.44 -11.48 5.24
C ASN A 31 32.09 -11.83 6.69
N ASP A 32 32.59 -11.06 7.65
CA ASP A 32 32.29 -11.27 9.06
C ASP A 32 30.81 -11.13 9.37
N ALA A 33 30.14 -10.16 8.75
CA ALA A 33 28.69 -9.98 8.92
C ALA A 33 27.88 -11.15 8.35
N LEU A 34 28.28 -11.68 7.19
CA LEU A 34 27.61 -12.83 6.56
C LEU A 34 27.86 -14.13 7.33
N ASP A 35 29.06 -14.35 7.81
CA ASP A 35 29.42 -15.53 8.61
C ASP A 35 28.65 -15.53 9.95
N GLU A 36 28.57 -14.38 10.61
CA GLU A 36 27.77 -14.23 11.83
C GLU A 36 26.28 -14.47 11.56
N LEU A 37 25.73 -13.93 10.47
CA LEU A 37 24.35 -14.14 10.08
C LEU A 37 24.06 -15.62 9.80
N ALA A 38 24.92 -16.28 9.03
CA ALA A 38 24.80 -17.71 8.72
C ALA A 38 24.84 -18.56 10.01
N GLY A 39 25.78 -18.26 10.90
CA GLY A 39 25.88 -18.93 12.20
C GLY A 39 24.63 -18.74 13.06
N GLN A 40 24.08 -17.54 13.12
CA GLN A 40 22.84 -17.26 13.88
C GLN A 40 21.61 -17.95 13.27
N LEU A 41 21.46 -17.95 11.95
CA LEU A 41 20.36 -18.65 11.29
C LEU A 41 20.43 -20.15 11.55
N THR A 42 21.62 -20.74 11.43
CA THR A 42 21.87 -22.16 11.73
C THR A 42 21.52 -22.46 13.18
N ARG A 43 22.02 -21.68 14.13
CA ARG A 43 21.73 -21.86 15.56
C ARG A 43 20.22 -21.77 15.84
N VAL A 44 19.51 -20.79 15.30
CA VAL A 44 18.05 -20.66 15.51
C VAL A 44 17.32 -21.86 14.96
N ARG A 45 17.65 -22.30 13.75
CA ARG A 45 17.08 -23.51 13.15
C ARG A 45 17.30 -24.75 14.00
N ASP A 46 18.52 -24.96 14.46
CA ASP A 46 18.93 -26.22 15.17
C ASP A 46 18.34 -26.26 16.59
N VAL A 47 18.22 -25.12 17.26
CA VAL A 47 17.68 -25.02 18.64
C VAL A 47 16.16 -24.86 18.67
N HIS A 48 15.58 -24.10 17.74
CA HIS A 48 14.17 -23.70 17.81
C HIS A 48 13.33 -24.12 16.60
N GLY A 49 13.95 -24.69 15.59
CA GLY A 49 13.30 -25.10 14.34
C GLY A 49 13.03 -23.94 13.39
N HIS A 50 12.59 -24.27 12.18
CA HIS A 50 12.34 -23.30 11.11
C HIS A 50 11.19 -22.32 11.43
N GLY A 51 10.23 -22.70 12.27
CA GLY A 51 9.15 -21.84 12.73
C GLY A 51 9.59 -20.63 13.57
N ALA A 52 10.83 -20.62 14.06
CA ALA A 52 11.42 -19.48 14.76
C ALA A 52 12.06 -18.45 13.81
N LEU A 53 12.13 -18.73 12.52
CA LEU A 53 12.63 -17.82 11.50
C LEU A 53 11.43 -17.10 10.86
N PHE A 54 11.42 -15.79 10.92
CA PHE A 54 10.33 -14.97 10.37
C PHE A 54 10.88 -13.80 9.55
N VAL A 55 10.35 -13.64 8.32
CA VAL A 55 10.61 -12.47 7.50
C VAL A 55 9.37 -11.59 7.55
N PRO A 56 9.46 -10.40 8.15
CA PRO A 56 8.33 -9.48 8.20
C PRO A 56 7.92 -9.06 6.79
N TYR A 57 6.62 -8.89 6.60
CA TYR A 57 6.09 -8.36 5.35
C TYR A 57 6.60 -6.93 5.13
N GLY A 58 7.08 -6.68 3.93
CA GLY A 58 7.50 -5.35 3.50
C GLY A 58 7.17 -5.14 2.04
N THR A 59 6.65 -3.97 1.72
CA THR A 59 6.32 -3.55 0.35
C THR A 59 7.05 -2.27 -0.03
N GLY A 60 6.82 -1.77 -1.23
CA GLY A 60 7.37 -0.51 -1.73
C GLY A 60 8.50 -0.66 -2.72
N GLY A 61 9.12 -1.81 -2.82
CA GLY A 61 10.14 -2.12 -3.82
C GLY A 61 9.75 -3.35 -4.64
N TYR A 62 8.84 -3.21 -5.60
CA TYR A 62 8.44 -4.31 -6.47
C TYR A 62 9.45 -4.52 -7.60
N THR A 63 10.59 -5.07 -7.27
CA THR A 63 11.56 -5.56 -8.26
C THR A 63 11.82 -7.03 -8.04
N GLN A 64 12.37 -7.72 -9.03
CA GLN A 64 12.70 -9.14 -8.92
C GLN A 64 13.70 -9.46 -7.81
N LEU A 65 14.48 -8.46 -7.38
CA LEU A 65 15.50 -8.58 -6.34
C LEU A 65 15.16 -7.77 -5.08
N THR A 66 13.90 -7.74 -4.68
CA THR A 66 13.53 -7.11 -3.41
C THR A 66 14.09 -7.90 -2.24
N GLY A 67 14.54 -7.18 -1.20
CA GLY A 67 15.10 -7.83 -0.01
C GLY A 67 14.16 -8.85 0.64
N VAL A 68 12.85 -8.57 0.66
CA VAL A 68 11.84 -9.49 1.20
C VAL A 68 11.75 -10.78 0.37
N GLN A 69 11.66 -10.69 -0.95
CA GLN A 69 11.53 -11.87 -1.81
C GLN A 69 12.80 -12.71 -1.80
N THR A 70 13.97 -12.07 -1.81
CA THR A 70 15.25 -12.77 -1.73
C THR A 70 15.44 -13.43 -0.36
N ALA A 71 15.02 -12.79 0.74
CA ALA A 71 15.04 -13.38 2.07
C ALA A 71 14.09 -14.60 2.16
N HIS A 72 12.87 -14.50 1.62
CA HIS A 72 11.94 -15.65 1.55
C HIS A 72 12.53 -16.80 0.73
N ARG A 73 13.17 -16.50 -0.40
CA ARG A 73 13.85 -17.52 -1.21
C ARG A 73 14.97 -18.18 -0.43
N LEU A 74 15.84 -17.40 0.21
CA LEU A 74 16.93 -17.91 1.04
C LEU A 74 16.41 -18.88 2.10
N LEU A 75 15.42 -18.45 2.90
CA LEU A 75 14.89 -19.25 3.99
C LEU A 75 14.13 -20.50 3.51
N LYS A 76 13.47 -20.44 2.35
CA LYS A 76 12.89 -21.63 1.72
C LYS A 76 13.97 -22.65 1.34
N CYS A 77 15.07 -22.20 0.74
CA CYS A 77 16.22 -23.09 0.46
C CYS A 77 16.91 -23.57 1.72
N PHE A 78 16.83 -22.83 2.81
CA PHE A 78 17.40 -23.19 4.11
C PHE A 78 16.53 -24.18 4.90
N GLY A 79 15.32 -24.50 4.43
CA GLY A 79 14.41 -25.50 5.02
C GLY A 79 13.05 -24.95 5.45
N GLY A 80 12.84 -23.65 5.37
CA GLY A 80 11.54 -23.04 5.66
C GLY A 80 11.60 -21.89 6.66
N GLN A 81 10.42 -21.32 6.92
CA GLN A 81 10.24 -20.20 7.83
C GLN A 81 8.78 -20.07 8.26
N LEU A 82 8.53 -19.32 9.31
CA LEU A 82 7.19 -18.87 9.64
C LEU A 82 6.68 -17.88 8.58
N GLY A 83 5.52 -18.16 8.02
CA GLY A 83 4.84 -17.26 7.11
C GLY A 83 3.92 -16.30 7.85
N HIS A 84 3.30 -15.36 7.11
CA HIS A 84 2.21 -14.53 7.58
C HIS A 84 1.02 -14.67 6.65
N TYR A 85 -0.16 -14.38 7.17
CA TYR A 85 -1.39 -14.36 6.39
C TYR A 85 -1.88 -12.92 6.28
N ASN A 86 -2.08 -12.48 5.01
CA ASN A 86 -2.62 -11.17 4.67
C ASN A 86 -1.74 -9.98 5.14
N SER A 87 -2.24 -8.77 5.01
CA SER A 87 -1.57 -7.54 5.44
C SER A 87 -2.59 -6.51 5.95
N TYR A 88 -2.15 -5.54 6.72
CA TYR A 88 -3.02 -4.45 7.17
C TYR A 88 -3.55 -3.60 6.01
N SER A 89 -2.72 -3.32 5.00
CA SER A 89 -3.09 -2.47 3.88
C SER A 89 -4.18 -3.06 2.99
N TRP A 90 -4.15 -4.40 2.81
CA TRP A 90 -5.04 -5.11 1.87
C TRP A 90 -5.96 -6.13 2.55
N GLY A 91 -5.86 -6.27 3.86
CA GLY A 91 -6.59 -7.30 4.60
C GLY A 91 -8.09 -7.27 4.36
N ALA A 92 -8.71 -6.12 4.56
CA ALA A 92 -10.14 -5.94 4.33
C ALA A 92 -10.49 -6.08 2.83
N THR A 93 -9.72 -5.44 1.95
CA THR A 93 -9.93 -5.49 0.50
C THR A 93 -9.85 -6.91 -0.05
N ASN A 94 -8.88 -7.69 0.38
CA ASN A 94 -8.71 -9.09 -0.05
C ASN A 94 -9.90 -10.00 0.35
N ILE A 95 -10.63 -9.65 1.39
CA ILE A 95 -11.81 -10.40 1.85
C ILE A 95 -13.08 -9.83 1.23
N VAL A 96 -13.29 -8.52 1.34
CA VAL A 96 -14.55 -7.88 0.97
C VAL A 96 -14.74 -7.81 -0.54
N THR A 97 -13.69 -7.45 -1.30
CA THR A 97 -13.82 -7.26 -2.75
C THR A 97 -14.25 -8.53 -3.51
N PRO A 98 -13.73 -9.74 -3.24
CA PRO A 98 -14.26 -10.95 -3.88
C PRO A 98 -15.71 -11.24 -3.52
N VAL A 99 -16.14 -10.91 -2.29
CA VAL A 99 -17.54 -11.12 -1.87
C VAL A 99 -18.48 -10.14 -2.57
N THR A 100 -18.06 -8.90 -2.73
CA THR A 100 -18.91 -7.83 -3.31
C THR A 100 -18.85 -7.77 -4.82
N ALA A 101 -17.66 -7.97 -5.42
CA ALA A 101 -17.44 -7.84 -6.85
C ALA A 101 -17.12 -9.15 -7.57
N GLY A 102 -17.06 -10.28 -6.85
CA GLY A 102 -16.74 -11.60 -7.42
C GLY A 102 -15.26 -11.82 -7.75
N THR A 103 -14.42 -10.78 -7.68
CA THR A 103 -13.00 -10.85 -8.00
C THR A 103 -12.22 -9.72 -7.32
N LEU A 104 -10.92 -9.94 -7.07
CA LEU A 104 -10.01 -8.87 -6.66
C LEU A 104 -9.62 -7.93 -7.81
N LYS A 105 -9.77 -8.40 -9.04
CA LYS A 105 -9.42 -7.64 -10.25
C LYS A 105 -10.65 -6.87 -10.77
N CYS A 106 -11.20 -6.00 -9.93
CA CYS A 106 -12.28 -5.10 -10.29
C CYS A 106 -11.74 -3.67 -10.32
N GLY A 107 -11.88 -3.03 -11.45
CA GLY A 107 -11.40 -1.67 -11.66
C GLY A 107 -11.10 -1.42 -13.12
N ASN A 108 -10.96 -0.16 -13.48
CA ASN A 108 -10.72 0.26 -14.84
C ASN A 108 -9.23 0.53 -15.07
N GLU A 109 -8.80 0.39 -16.30
CA GLU A 109 -7.48 0.86 -16.73
C GLU A 109 -7.40 2.40 -16.64
N ARG A 110 -6.19 2.91 -16.45
CA ARG A 110 -5.98 4.36 -16.29
C ARG A 110 -6.43 5.18 -17.48
N GLN A 111 -6.40 4.60 -18.69
CA GLN A 111 -6.89 5.22 -19.90
C GLN A 111 -8.38 5.56 -19.80
N ASP A 112 -9.16 4.77 -19.09
CA ASP A 112 -10.59 5.02 -18.92
C ASP A 112 -10.88 6.25 -18.04
N TRP A 113 -9.93 6.67 -17.20
CA TRP A 113 -10.09 7.92 -16.43
C TRP A 113 -10.22 9.16 -17.31
N LEU A 114 -9.77 9.08 -18.57
CA LEU A 114 -9.94 10.16 -19.55
C LEU A 114 -11.40 10.41 -19.93
N ASN A 115 -12.29 9.46 -19.65
CA ASN A 115 -13.74 9.55 -19.85
C ASN A 115 -14.49 10.05 -18.59
N ALA A 116 -13.77 10.17 -17.46
CA ALA A 116 -14.38 10.60 -16.21
C ALA A 116 -14.83 12.07 -16.27
N LYS A 117 -15.95 12.36 -15.61
CA LYS A 117 -16.40 13.73 -15.32
C LYS A 117 -15.96 14.20 -13.94
N LEU A 118 -15.78 13.24 -13.02
CA LEU A 118 -15.33 13.48 -11.66
C LEU A 118 -14.33 12.38 -11.28
N ILE A 119 -13.22 12.77 -10.70
CA ILE A 119 -12.22 11.88 -10.10
C ILE A 119 -12.14 12.22 -8.62
N LEU A 120 -12.39 11.23 -7.76
CA LEU A 120 -12.19 11.33 -6.32
C LEU A 120 -10.89 10.63 -5.94
N MET A 121 -9.88 11.40 -5.55
CA MET A 121 -8.66 10.87 -4.94
C MET A 121 -8.91 10.71 -3.44
N TRP A 122 -9.27 9.51 -3.01
CA TRP A 122 -9.62 9.24 -1.61
C TRP A 122 -8.48 8.53 -0.89
N GLY A 123 -7.83 9.22 0.04
CA GLY A 123 -6.67 8.69 0.77
C GLY A 123 -5.54 8.24 -0.16
N TRP A 124 -5.40 8.88 -1.31
CA TRP A 124 -4.47 8.48 -2.34
C TRP A 124 -3.61 9.63 -2.83
N THR A 125 -2.30 9.44 -2.80
CA THR A 125 -1.30 10.45 -3.18
C THR A 125 -0.39 9.92 -4.30
N PRO A 126 -0.85 9.91 -5.56
CA PRO A 126 -0.08 9.33 -6.67
C PRO A 126 1.29 10.00 -6.90
N ALA A 127 1.46 11.25 -6.53
CA ALA A 127 2.77 11.92 -6.60
C ALA A 127 3.82 11.35 -5.63
N GLU A 128 3.38 10.70 -4.55
CA GLU A 128 4.25 10.08 -3.53
C GLU A 128 4.19 8.54 -3.60
N ALA A 129 2.99 7.98 -3.75
CA ALA A 129 2.77 6.55 -3.88
C ALA A 129 3.00 6.12 -5.33
N ARG A 130 4.13 5.51 -5.59
CA ARG A 130 4.56 5.11 -6.93
C ARG A 130 4.01 3.75 -7.37
N ASP A 131 2.88 3.35 -6.85
CA ASP A 131 2.17 2.16 -7.26
C ASP A 131 1.50 2.39 -8.61
N GLY A 132 2.19 1.99 -9.63
CA GLY A 132 1.78 2.22 -11.00
C GLY A 132 2.31 3.54 -11.57
N THR A 133 2.99 3.41 -12.69
CA THR A 133 3.53 4.54 -13.43
C THR A 133 2.42 5.37 -14.07
N ASN A 134 2.61 6.68 -14.16
CA ASN A 134 1.79 7.61 -14.93
C ASN A 134 0.37 7.90 -14.41
N SER A 135 0.04 7.59 -13.15
CA SER A 135 -1.29 7.92 -12.61
C SER A 135 -1.57 9.43 -12.63
N ASP A 136 -0.61 10.23 -12.19
CA ASP A 136 -0.67 11.70 -12.22
C ASP A 136 -0.84 12.24 -13.64
N TYR A 137 -0.14 11.65 -14.63
CA TYR A 137 -0.32 12.02 -16.04
C TYR A 137 -1.78 11.84 -16.50
N PHE A 138 -2.39 10.69 -16.23
CA PHE A 138 -3.77 10.42 -16.64
C PHE A 138 -4.77 11.30 -15.91
N ILE A 139 -4.56 11.61 -14.64
CA ILE A 139 -5.39 12.55 -13.88
C ILE A 139 -5.32 13.96 -14.50
N LEU A 140 -4.11 14.44 -14.81
CA LEU A 140 -3.92 15.74 -15.47
C LEU A 140 -4.56 15.79 -16.86
N GLN A 141 -4.46 14.69 -17.64
CA GLN A 141 -5.13 14.63 -18.96
C GLN A 141 -6.66 14.62 -18.83
N ALA A 142 -7.21 13.87 -17.88
CA ALA A 142 -8.64 13.88 -17.59
C ALA A 142 -9.13 15.28 -17.21
N ARG A 143 -8.38 15.96 -16.32
CA ARG A 143 -8.66 17.33 -15.92
C ARG A 143 -8.63 18.32 -17.10
N ARG A 144 -7.65 18.20 -18.00
CA ARG A 144 -7.58 18.98 -19.24
C ARG A 144 -8.78 18.75 -20.17
N ARG A 145 -9.41 17.59 -20.07
CA ARG A 145 -10.66 17.24 -20.79
C ARG A 145 -11.94 17.67 -20.05
N GLY A 146 -11.80 18.38 -18.93
CA GLY A 146 -12.91 18.91 -18.17
C GLY A 146 -13.38 18.03 -17.00
N ALA A 147 -12.66 16.99 -16.65
CA ALA A 147 -12.94 16.27 -15.41
C ALA A 147 -12.61 17.14 -14.18
N ARG A 148 -13.53 17.17 -13.21
CA ARG A 148 -13.24 17.76 -11.89
C ARG A 148 -12.50 16.74 -11.03
N VAL A 149 -11.48 17.20 -10.32
CA VAL A 149 -10.67 16.35 -9.43
C VAL A 149 -10.83 16.85 -8.00
N VAL A 150 -11.32 15.99 -7.11
CA VAL A 150 -11.48 16.28 -5.67
C VAL A 150 -10.58 15.32 -4.88
N CYS A 151 -9.77 15.88 -3.99
CA CYS A 151 -8.91 15.10 -3.10
C CYS A 151 -9.51 15.08 -1.69
N LEU A 152 -9.81 13.87 -1.20
CA LEU A 152 -10.26 13.61 0.16
C LEU A 152 -9.10 12.98 0.93
N ASP A 153 -8.38 13.78 1.71
CA ASP A 153 -7.18 13.33 2.41
C ASP A 153 -7.01 14.18 3.69
N PRO A 154 -6.64 13.60 4.83
CA PRO A 154 -6.39 14.37 6.05
C PRO A 154 -5.23 15.35 5.90
N ARG A 155 -4.34 15.13 4.93
CA ARG A 155 -3.17 15.95 4.66
C ARG A 155 -3.27 16.63 3.28
N HIS A 156 -2.99 17.92 3.24
CA HIS A 156 -2.78 18.63 1.96
C HIS A 156 -1.47 18.16 1.33
N SER A 157 -1.55 17.04 0.62
CA SER A 157 -0.40 16.38 0.00
C SER A 157 0.08 17.08 -1.28
N PRO A 158 1.28 16.78 -1.80
CA PRO A 158 1.71 17.23 -3.12
C PRO A 158 0.71 16.88 -4.24
N SER A 159 0.02 15.74 -4.13
CA SER A 159 -1.04 15.35 -5.08
C SER A 159 -2.27 16.24 -4.95
N ALA A 160 -2.69 16.58 -3.73
CA ALA A 160 -3.78 17.54 -3.53
C ALA A 160 -3.42 18.89 -4.13
N ALA A 161 -2.20 19.39 -3.89
CA ALA A 161 -1.74 20.68 -4.37
C ALA A 161 -1.62 20.78 -5.89
N SER A 162 -1.22 19.69 -6.57
CA SER A 162 -0.89 19.72 -8.00
C SER A 162 -1.98 19.15 -8.92
N LEU A 163 -2.77 18.21 -8.42
CA LEU A 163 -3.73 17.48 -9.24
C LEU A 163 -5.20 17.83 -8.96
N ALA A 164 -5.53 18.23 -7.72
CA ALA A 164 -6.91 18.48 -7.34
C ALA A 164 -7.36 19.91 -7.67
N ASP A 165 -8.65 20.04 -7.99
CA ASP A 165 -9.36 21.33 -8.05
C ASP A 165 -9.87 21.73 -6.67
N GLU A 166 -10.10 20.74 -5.81
CA GLU A 166 -10.59 20.92 -4.45
C GLU A 166 -9.97 19.90 -3.53
N TRP A 167 -9.58 20.30 -2.33
CA TRP A 167 -9.14 19.44 -1.26
C TRP A 167 -10.10 19.51 -0.07
N ILE A 168 -10.57 18.35 0.36
CA ILE A 168 -11.47 18.20 1.51
C ILE A 168 -10.69 17.44 2.60
N PRO A 169 -10.38 18.09 3.71
CA PRO A 169 -9.72 17.42 4.83
C PRO A 169 -10.70 16.45 5.50
N VAL A 170 -10.37 15.17 5.46
CA VAL A 170 -11.14 14.11 6.13
C VAL A 170 -10.46 13.78 7.46
N ARG A 171 -11.23 13.74 8.53
CA ARG A 171 -10.69 13.32 9.82
C ARG A 171 -10.29 11.84 9.76
N PRO A 172 -9.05 11.47 10.13
CA PRO A 172 -8.62 10.08 10.12
C PRO A 172 -9.59 9.16 10.86
N GLY A 173 -9.91 8.02 10.25
CA GLY A 173 -10.84 7.03 10.82
C GLY A 173 -12.32 7.33 10.61
N THR A 174 -12.68 8.37 9.83
CA THR A 174 -14.10 8.71 9.54
C THR A 174 -14.50 8.48 8.09
N ASP A 175 -13.66 7.81 7.30
CA ASP A 175 -13.91 7.57 5.87
C ASP A 175 -15.24 6.82 5.63
N ALA A 176 -15.49 5.74 6.38
CA ALA A 176 -16.71 4.97 6.28
C ALA A 176 -17.96 5.80 6.62
N ALA A 177 -17.88 6.67 7.62
CA ALA A 177 -18.97 7.56 7.98
C ALA A 177 -19.27 8.57 6.86
N LEU A 178 -18.23 9.15 6.25
CA LEU A 178 -18.38 10.06 5.11
C LEU A 178 -18.97 9.34 3.89
N MET A 179 -18.51 8.11 3.58
CA MET A 179 -19.06 7.31 2.49
C MET A 179 -20.54 7.01 2.69
N THR A 180 -20.91 6.63 3.92
CA THR A 180 -22.32 6.37 4.30
C THR A 180 -23.17 7.62 4.19
N ALA A 181 -22.66 8.78 4.64
CA ALA A 181 -23.37 10.05 4.51
C ALA A 181 -23.57 10.46 3.04
N LEU A 182 -22.57 10.28 2.19
CA LEU A 182 -22.70 10.53 0.74
C LEU A 182 -23.74 9.60 0.10
N ALA A 183 -23.76 8.34 0.48
CA ALA A 183 -24.78 7.39 0.02
C ALA A 183 -26.18 7.83 0.47
N ALA A 184 -26.36 8.16 1.74
CA ALA A 184 -27.64 8.62 2.29
C ALA A 184 -28.18 9.87 1.55
N VAL A 185 -27.32 10.87 1.31
CA VAL A 185 -27.69 12.06 0.52
C VAL A 185 -28.07 11.71 -0.90
N ARG A 186 -27.34 10.79 -1.53
CA ARG A 186 -27.62 10.35 -2.90
C ARG A 186 -28.98 9.68 -3.01
N PHE A 187 -29.35 8.85 -2.04
CA PHE A 187 -30.65 8.19 -2.00
C PHE A 187 -31.79 9.13 -1.63
N SER A 188 -31.62 9.95 -0.59
CA SER A 188 -32.66 10.88 -0.15
C SER A 188 -33.03 11.94 -1.21
N ARG A 189 -32.13 12.19 -2.16
CA ARG A 189 -32.33 13.17 -3.25
C ARG A 189 -32.60 12.50 -4.61
N ASP A 190 -32.79 11.18 -4.65
CA ASP A 190 -33.02 10.42 -5.87
C ASP A 190 -31.95 10.66 -6.97
N LEU A 191 -30.67 10.75 -6.53
CA LEU A 191 -29.53 10.98 -7.43
C LEU A 191 -28.86 9.69 -7.88
N HIS A 192 -29.51 8.55 -7.75
CA HIS A 192 -29.02 7.25 -8.17
C HIS A 192 -29.60 6.84 -9.53
N ASP A 193 -28.88 6.01 -10.25
CA ASP A 193 -29.34 5.41 -11.48
C ASP A 193 -30.13 4.12 -11.14
N ALA A 194 -31.46 4.21 -11.12
CA ALA A 194 -32.34 3.11 -10.78
C ALA A 194 -32.19 1.91 -11.74
N GLU A 195 -31.97 2.19 -13.03
CA GLU A 195 -31.78 1.13 -14.03
C GLU A 195 -30.45 0.38 -13.83
N PHE A 196 -29.38 1.12 -13.54
CA PHE A 196 -28.09 0.50 -13.19
C PHE A 196 -28.21 -0.37 -11.94
N ILE A 197 -28.91 0.12 -10.89
CA ILE A 197 -29.10 -0.63 -9.66
C ILE A 197 -29.89 -1.92 -9.94
N ARG A 198 -30.98 -1.82 -10.67
CA ARG A 198 -31.82 -2.98 -11.03
C ARG A 198 -31.04 -4.05 -11.79
N ARG A 199 -30.14 -3.66 -12.66
CA ARG A 199 -29.36 -4.56 -13.50
C ARG A 199 -28.06 -5.06 -12.86
N GLY A 200 -27.40 -4.23 -12.10
CA GLY A 200 -26.02 -4.43 -11.64
C GLY A 200 -25.85 -4.68 -10.15
N CYS A 201 -26.87 -4.42 -9.33
CA CYS A 201 -26.76 -4.56 -7.88
C CYS A 201 -27.68 -5.66 -7.35
N ARG A 202 -27.24 -6.37 -6.32
CA ARG A 202 -28.06 -7.33 -5.57
C ARG A 202 -28.14 -6.91 -4.11
N GLY A 203 -29.32 -7.15 -3.50
CA GLY A 203 -29.54 -6.83 -2.08
C GLY A 203 -29.78 -5.34 -1.81
N PHE A 204 -29.93 -4.52 -2.82
CA PHE A 204 -30.20 -3.10 -2.67
C PHE A 204 -31.63 -2.82 -2.16
N GLU A 205 -32.57 -3.63 -2.58
CA GLU A 205 -34.01 -3.49 -2.24
C GLU A 205 -34.34 -3.91 -0.81
N ALA A 206 -33.51 -4.70 -0.17
CA ALA A 206 -33.72 -5.21 1.19
C ALA A 206 -33.28 -4.21 2.29
N GLY A 207 -32.76 -3.05 1.94
CA GLY A 207 -32.21 -2.05 2.85
C GLY A 207 -32.94 -0.69 2.84
N LEU A 208 -34.08 -0.58 2.14
CA LEU A 208 -34.93 0.63 2.10
C LEU A 208 -36.12 0.50 3.03
#